data_a206e3d72d47bf6d3efda5a383c91b1f
#
_entry.id   a206e3d72d47bf6d3efda5a383c91b1f
#
_cell.length_a   1.000
_cell.length_b   1.000
_cell.length_c   1.000
_cell.angle_alpha   90.00
_cell.angle_beta   90.00
_cell.angle_gamma   90.00
#
_symmetry.space_group_name_H-M   'P 1'
#
loop_
_entity.id
_entity.type
_entity.pdbx_description
1 polymer ?
#
loop_
_entity_poly.entity_id
_entity_poly.type
_entity_poly.pdbx_seq_one_letter_code
_entity_poly.pdbx_strand_id
1 'polypeptide(L)'
;MALTKYNFNSFDVTSAASKALGFNSSANGFATISPGSMTLIKTLTASSSATLSFLNGSDSVVFDSTYPVYLFKFINIHPETDSVTFGFQADTGTNTNYNQTITSTAFRAQHNEAGDTASVDYKTSHDQAQGTSFQDLNQNGQGADNDQCFCGDLFIFNPSSSTFVKHFI
;
A
#
# COMPACT_ATOMS: atom_id res chain seq x y z
N MET A 1 -26.87 10.55 -48.13
CA MET A 1 -27.01 10.62 -46.65
C MET A 1 -25.66 10.98 -46.08
N ALA A 2 -25.52 12.16 -45.44
CA ALA A 2 -24.26 12.57 -44.89
C ALA A 2 -23.99 11.76 -43.61
N LEU A 3 -22.81 11.13 -43.52
CA LEU A 3 -22.36 10.49 -42.27
C LEU A 3 -22.19 11.56 -41.21
N THR A 4 -23.03 11.56 -40.21
CA THR A 4 -22.86 12.43 -39.05
C THR A 4 -21.63 11.98 -38.28
N LYS A 5 -20.63 12.83 -38.11
CA LYS A 5 -19.47 12.54 -37.27
C LYS A 5 -19.95 12.46 -35.83
N TYR A 6 -19.73 11.31 -35.17
CA TYR A 6 -19.85 11.22 -33.74
C TYR A 6 -18.72 12.02 -33.09
N ASN A 7 -19.09 12.83 -32.12
CA ASN A 7 -18.13 13.53 -31.25
C ASN A 7 -18.44 13.18 -29.80
N PHE A 8 -17.65 13.68 -28.88
CA PHE A 8 -17.83 13.39 -27.45
C PHE A 8 -19.25 13.76 -26.95
N ASN A 9 -19.82 14.86 -27.44
CA ASN A 9 -21.16 15.31 -27.04
C ASN A 9 -22.31 14.46 -27.67
N SER A 10 -21.98 13.51 -28.52
CA SER A 10 -22.98 12.57 -29.07
C SER A 10 -23.28 11.41 -28.12
N PHE A 11 -22.56 11.29 -27.02
CA PHE A 11 -22.79 10.31 -25.98
C PHE A 11 -23.51 10.97 -24.81
N ASP A 12 -24.64 10.43 -24.41
CA ASP A 12 -25.35 10.86 -23.19
C ASP A 12 -24.67 10.23 -21.95
N VAL A 13 -23.48 10.71 -21.67
CA VAL A 13 -22.66 10.22 -20.55
C VAL A 13 -22.08 11.41 -19.80
N THR A 14 -22.32 11.46 -18.50
CA THR A 14 -21.65 12.43 -17.64
C THR A 14 -20.16 12.10 -17.58
N SER A 15 -19.33 13.00 -18.10
CA SER A 15 -17.88 12.83 -18.09
C SER A 15 -17.34 12.93 -16.66
N ALA A 16 -16.37 12.09 -16.33
CA ALA A 16 -15.65 12.14 -15.07
C ALA A 16 -14.16 11.92 -15.31
N ALA A 17 -13.34 12.69 -14.59
CA ALA A 17 -11.89 12.59 -14.71
C ALA A 17 -11.40 11.18 -14.35
N SER A 18 -10.40 10.70 -15.09
CA SER A 18 -9.76 9.40 -14.88
C SER A 18 -10.70 8.19 -14.95
N LYS A 19 -11.82 8.31 -15.66
CA LYS A 19 -12.74 7.21 -15.90
C LYS A 19 -12.72 6.80 -17.38
N ALA A 20 -12.83 5.51 -17.63
CA ALA A 20 -13.00 4.98 -18.96
C ALA A 20 -14.48 5.03 -19.38
N LEU A 21 -14.72 5.03 -20.68
CA LEU A 21 -16.06 4.83 -21.25
C LEU A 21 -16.27 3.32 -21.43
N GLY A 22 -17.36 2.81 -20.91
CA GLY A 22 -17.74 1.41 -21.05
C GLY A 22 -19.25 1.24 -21.15
N PHE A 23 -19.71 0.01 -21.29
CA PHE A 23 -21.14 -0.27 -21.19
C PHE A 23 -21.63 -0.11 -19.75
N ASN A 24 -22.86 0.40 -19.60
CA ASN A 24 -23.51 0.44 -18.30
C ASN A 24 -23.88 -0.98 -17.81
N SER A 25 -24.29 -1.08 -16.55
CA SER A 25 -24.63 -2.37 -15.92
C SER A 25 -25.76 -3.15 -16.62
N SER A 26 -26.61 -2.46 -17.40
CA SER A 26 -27.70 -3.06 -18.16
C SER A 26 -27.31 -3.38 -19.61
N ALA A 27 -26.09 -3.07 -20.03
CA ALA A 27 -25.56 -3.26 -21.37
C ALA A 27 -26.40 -2.59 -22.50
N ASN A 28 -27.18 -1.56 -22.18
CA ASN A 28 -28.06 -0.85 -23.12
C ASN A 28 -27.63 0.59 -23.40
N GLY A 29 -26.46 1.01 -22.91
CA GLY A 29 -25.87 2.34 -23.10
C GLY A 29 -24.48 2.42 -22.59
N PHE A 30 -23.90 3.63 -22.68
CA PHE A 30 -22.55 3.90 -22.18
C PHE A 30 -22.61 4.58 -20.81
N ALA A 31 -21.60 4.30 -20.00
CA ALA A 31 -21.38 4.94 -18.71
C ALA A 31 -19.88 5.11 -18.47
N THR A 32 -19.52 5.98 -17.56
CA THR A 32 -18.14 6.04 -17.05
C THR A 32 -17.89 4.85 -16.14
N ILE A 33 -16.83 4.11 -16.39
CA ILE A 33 -16.42 2.96 -15.60
C ILE A 33 -15.06 3.21 -14.95
N SER A 34 -14.82 2.57 -13.80
CA SER A 34 -13.48 2.56 -13.22
C SER A 34 -12.63 1.55 -13.96
N PRO A 35 -11.50 1.95 -14.56
CA PRO A 35 -10.60 1.00 -15.19
C PRO A 35 -9.86 0.20 -14.11
N GLY A 36 -9.96 -1.12 -14.16
CA GLY A 36 -9.20 -2.03 -13.31
C GLY A 36 -9.78 -2.28 -11.92
N SER A 37 -9.18 -3.23 -11.23
CA SER A 37 -9.57 -3.67 -9.89
C SER A 37 -8.87 -2.90 -8.76
N MET A 38 -7.89 -2.06 -9.07
CA MET A 38 -7.17 -1.23 -8.11
C MET A 38 -7.20 0.24 -8.53
N THR A 39 -7.33 1.12 -7.54
CA THR A 39 -7.27 2.58 -7.72
C THR A 39 -6.03 3.09 -7.04
N LEU A 40 -5.16 3.78 -7.79
CA LEU A 40 -4.02 4.48 -7.19
C LEU A 40 -4.52 5.68 -6.38
N ILE A 41 -4.22 5.68 -5.10
CA ILE A 41 -4.60 6.76 -4.18
C ILE A 41 -3.49 7.80 -4.11
N LYS A 42 -2.27 7.39 -3.81
CA LYS A 42 -1.14 8.31 -3.60
C LYS A 42 0.18 7.62 -3.85
N THR A 43 1.14 8.34 -4.38
CA THR A 43 2.55 7.96 -4.42
C THR A 43 3.36 8.93 -3.59
N LEU A 44 4.23 8.43 -2.73
CA LEU A 44 5.23 9.20 -2.00
C LEU A 44 6.61 8.74 -2.44
N THR A 45 7.52 9.69 -2.59
CA THR A 45 8.92 9.42 -2.90
C THR A 45 9.78 9.85 -1.71
N ALA A 46 10.57 8.92 -1.18
CA ALA A 46 11.55 9.22 -0.16
C ALA A 46 12.72 10.01 -0.78
N SER A 47 13.16 11.05 -0.08
CA SER A 47 14.36 11.81 -0.41
C SER A 47 14.96 12.29 0.90
N SER A 48 15.97 11.59 1.40
CA SER A 48 16.59 11.81 2.73
C SER A 48 15.52 11.95 3.84
N SER A 49 14.51 11.11 3.79
CA SER A 49 13.34 11.17 4.70
C SER A 49 13.40 10.03 5.69
N ALA A 50 13.41 10.35 6.98
CA ALA A 50 13.36 9.33 8.04
C ALA A 50 12.02 8.58 8.06
N THR A 51 10.93 9.24 7.70
CA THR A 51 9.58 8.67 7.65
C THR A 51 8.77 9.26 6.50
N LEU A 52 7.82 8.50 6.01
CA LEU A 52 6.76 8.95 5.09
C LEU A 52 5.41 8.59 5.70
N SER A 53 4.46 9.53 5.63
CA SER A 53 3.14 9.32 6.22
C SER A 53 2.03 9.48 5.19
N PHE A 54 1.12 8.51 5.16
CA PHE A 54 -0.16 8.61 4.47
C PHE A 54 -1.20 9.06 5.49
N LEU A 55 -1.58 10.33 5.46
CA LEU A 55 -2.49 10.93 6.43
C LEU A 55 -3.92 10.93 5.90
N ASN A 56 -4.83 10.31 6.65
CA ASN A 56 -6.25 10.31 6.31
C ASN A 56 -6.80 11.75 6.20
N GLY A 57 -7.50 12.03 5.10
CA GLY A 57 -8.04 13.36 4.81
C GLY A 57 -7.06 14.36 4.21
N SER A 58 -5.81 13.96 3.96
CA SER A 58 -4.79 14.81 3.33
C SER A 58 -4.42 14.28 1.95
N ASP A 59 -4.23 15.20 0.98
CA ASP A 59 -3.70 14.89 -0.36
C ASP A 59 -4.41 13.71 -1.06
N SER A 60 -5.73 13.66 -0.96
CA SER A 60 -6.58 12.58 -1.51
C SER A 60 -6.40 11.20 -0.85
N VAL A 61 -5.64 11.10 0.23
CA VAL A 61 -5.56 9.86 1.04
C VAL A 61 -6.81 9.76 1.91
N VAL A 62 -7.59 8.70 1.72
CA VAL A 62 -8.79 8.44 2.52
C VAL A 62 -8.80 6.97 2.91
N PHE A 63 -8.82 6.70 4.21
CA PHE A 63 -8.92 5.36 4.78
C PHE A 63 -10.32 5.14 5.36
N ASP A 64 -11.32 5.15 4.49
CA ASP A 64 -12.73 4.94 4.84
C ASP A 64 -13.21 3.54 4.42
N SER A 65 -14.54 3.34 4.39
CA SER A 65 -15.15 2.09 3.98
C SER A 65 -15.26 1.90 2.46
N THR A 66 -14.72 2.81 1.65
CA THR A 66 -14.77 2.73 0.18
C THR A 66 -14.03 1.49 -0.33
N TYR A 67 -12.91 1.18 0.28
CA TYR A 67 -12.11 0.01 -0.09
C TYR A 67 -11.96 -0.94 1.10
N PRO A 68 -12.25 -2.23 0.92
CA PRO A 68 -12.05 -3.22 1.99
C PRO A 68 -10.58 -3.56 2.22
N VAL A 69 -9.70 -3.27 1.24
CA VAL A 69 -8.27 -3.57 1.29
C VAL A 69 -7.48 -2.39 0.75
N TYR A 70 -6.45 -2.01 1.47
CA TYR A 70 -5.45 -1.03 1.04
C TYR A 70 -4.11 -1.74 0.86
N LEU A 71 -3.50 -1.52 -0.29
CA LEU A 71 -2.20 -2.08 -0.67
C LEU A 71 -1.15 -0.97 -0.71
N PHE A 72 -0.11 -1.12 0.09
CA PHE A 72 1.10 -0.30 0.03
C PHE A 72 2.18 -1.07 -0.71
N LYS A 73 2.70 -0.48 -1.76
CA LYS A 73 3.80 -1.05 -2.54
C LYS A 73 5.08 -0.28 -2.24
N PHE A 74 6.08 -0.99 -1.81
CA PHE A 74 7.42 -0.45 -1.58
C PHE A 74 8.30 -0.83 -2.77
N ILE A 75 8.90 0.15 -3.40
CA ILE A 75 9.70 -0.05 -4.61
C ILE A 75 11.02 0.68 -4.42
N ASN A 76 12.11 -0.07 -4.50
CA ASN A 76 13.47 0.46 -4.40
C ASN A 76 13.68 1.32 -3.14
N ILE A 77 13.22 0.84 -1.99
CA ILE A 77 13.51 1.48 -0.70
C ILE A 77 14.98 1.26 -0.40
N HIS A 78 15.75 2.33 -0.44
CA HIS A 78 17.19 2.33 -0.24
C HIS A 78 17.54 3.27 0.92
N PRO A 79 18.17 2.77 2.00
CA PRO A 79 18.51 3.58 3.14
C PRO A 79 19.79 4.37 2.88
N GLU A 80 19.99 5.48 3.59
CA GLU A 80 21.22 6.24 3.59
C GLU A 80 22.31 5.58 4.46
N THR A 81 21.88 4.80 5.46
CA THR A 81 22.76 4.15 6.43
C THR A 81 22.62 2.64 6.32
N ASP A 82 23.74 1.96 6.44
CA ASP A 82 23.82 0.50 6.40
C ASP A 82 23.16 -0.16 7.63
N SER A 83 22.64 -1.37 7.45
CA SER A 83 22.11 -2.23 8.51
C SER A 83 20.91 -1.63 9.27
N VAL A 84 20.07 -0.88 8.60
CA VAL A 84 18.84 -0.32 9.18
C VAL A 84 17.60 -1.16 8.87
N THR A 85 16.59 -1.03 9.71
CA THR A 85 15.31 -1.71 9.53
C THR A 85 14.30 -0.77 8.89
N PHE A 86 13.56 -1.29 7.90
CA PHE A 86 12.40 -0.64 7.33
C PHE A 86 11.14 -1.22 7.98
N GLY A 87 10.27 -0.38 8.48
CA GLY A 87 9.07 -0.80 9.20
C GLY A 87 7.88 0.12 8.95
N PHE A 88 6.72 -0.30 9.44
CA PHE A 88 5.52 0.53 9.45
C PHE A 88 4.91 0.62 10.84
N GLN A 89 4.15 1.68 11.06
CA GLN A 89 3.27 1.83 12.21
C GLN A 89 2.00 2.56 11.77
N ALA A 90 0.91 2.31 12.47
CA ALA A 90 -0.37 2.94 12.22
C ALA A 90 -0.73 3.92 13.35
N ASP A 91 -1.70 4.77 13.06
CA ASP A 91 -2.32 5.63 14.05
C ASP A 91 -3.83 5.70 13.83
N THR A 92 -4.55 6.19 14.83
CA THR A 92 -6.00 6.34 14.79
C THR A 92 -6.43 7.75 15.17
N GLY A 93 -7.58 8.18 14.65
CA GLY A 93 -8.10 9.51 14.94
C GLY A 93 -7.28 10.62 14.29
N THR A 94 -6.99 11.67 15.06
CA THR A 94 -6.29 12.87 14.60
C THR A 94 -4.90 13.03 15.22
N ASN A 95 -4.45 12.07 16.01
CA ASN A 95 -3.11 12.12 16.58
C ASN A 95 -2.07 11.58 15.58
N THR A 96 -0.80 11.77 15.87
CA THR A 96 0.33 11.35 15.04
C THR A 96 1.39 10.66 15.90
N ASN A 97 0.98 9.95 16.93
CA ASN A 97 1.89 9.28 17.85
C ASN A 97 2.46 7.98 17.25
N TYR A 98 1.77 7.40 16.26
CA TYR A 98 2.17 6.16 15.58
C TYR A 98 2.54 5.06 16.56
N ASN A 99 1.61 4.76 17.46
CA ASN A 99 1.84 3.84 18.58
C ASN A 99 0.69 2.85 18.78
N GLN A 100 0.00 2.48 17.71
CA GLN A 100 -1.06 1.49 17.82
C GLN A 100 -0.48 0.13 18.23
N THR A 101 -1.22 -0.57 19.08
CA THR A 101 -0.82 -1.88 19.57
C THR A 101 -0.86 -2.90 18.44
N ILE A 102 0.25 -3.58 18.21
CA ILE A 102 0.42 -4.61 17.19
C ILE A 102 0.68 -5.96 17.86
N THR A 103 0.01 -6.99 17.35
CA THR A 103 0.38 -8.39 17.57
C THR A 103 0.62 -9.02 16.21
N SER A 104 1.79 -9.56 16.01
CA SER A 104 2.22 -10.08 14.71
C SER A 104 2.99 -11.38 14.84
N THR A 105 3.22 -12.02 13.71
CA THR A 105 4.14 -13.13 13.52
C THR A 105 5.09 -12.81 12.38
N ALA A 106 6.34 -13.25 12.48
CA ALA A 106 7.33 -13.03 11.45
C ALA A 106 8.00 -14.34 11.04
N PHE A 107 7.93 -14.65 9.75
CA PHE A 107 8.59 -15.81 9.15
C PHE A 107 9.59 -15.34 8.12
N ARG A 108 10.72 -16.02 8.07
CA ARG A 108 11.74 -15.78 7.05
C ARG A 108 12.04 -17.06 6.28
N ALA A 109 11.97 -16.97 4.98
CA ALA A 109 12.66 -17.90 4.08
C ALA A 109 13.89 -17.19 3.52
N GLN A 110 15.06 -17.76 3.69
CA GLN A 110 16.31 -17.16 3.19
C GLN A 110 17.15 -18.16 2.45
N HIS A 111 17.91 -17.65 1.53
CA HIS A 111 18.97 -18.32 0.81
C HIS A 111 20.07 -17.31 0.52
N ASN A 112 21.31 -17.63 0.80
CA ASN A 112 22.41 -16.74 0.49
C ASN A 112 22.94 -16.98 -0.94
N GLU A 113 23.66 -16.02 -1.46
CA GLU A 113 24.20 -16.05 -2.82
C GLU A 113 25.18 -17.20 -3.03
N ALA A 114 25.98 -17.56 -2.02
CA ALA A 114 26.92 -18.67 -2.08
C ALA A 114 26.25 -20.06 -2.14
N GLY A 115 24.96 -20.15 -1.82
CA GLY A 115 24.22 -21.40 -1.87
C GLY A 115 24.49 -22.36 -0.73
N ASP A 116 25.22 -21.94 0.30
CA ASP A 116 25.61 -22.76 1.45
C ASP A 116 24.70 -22.52 2.69
N THR A 117 23.82 -21.54 2.63
CA THR A 117 22.87 -21.24 3.71
C THR A 117 21.47 -21.09 3.15
N ALA A 118 20.55 -21.97 3.59
CA ALA A 118 19.13 -21.86 3.32
C ALA A 118 18.34 -22.25 4.58
N SER A 119 17.33 -21.46 4.93
CA SER A 119 16.44 -21.77 6.06
C SER A 119 15.06 -21.19 5.91
N VAL A 120 14.10 -21.82 6.59
CA VAL A 120 12.78 -21.23 6.88
C VAL A 120 12.63 -21.25 8.38
N ASP A 121 12.48 -20.09 8.98
CA ASP A 121 12.44 -19.95 10.44
C ASP A 121 11.46 -18.89 10.92
N TYR A 122 10.92 -19.08 12.13
CA TYR A 122 10.15 -18.08 12.83
C TYR A 122 11.09 -17.08 13.51
N LYS A 123 10.79 -15.79 13.37
CA LYS A 123 11.65 -14.70 13.86
C LYS A 123 11.04 -13.97 15.04
N THR A 124 11.33 -14.44 16.24
CA THR A 124 10.87 -13.82 17.51
C THR A 124 11.43 -12.42 17.77
N SER A 125 12.45 -12.00 17.05
CA SER A 125 13.01 -10.65 17.15
C SER A 125 12.31 -9.61 16.27
N HIS A 126 11.43 -10.07 15.38
CA HIS A 126 10.72 -9.22 14.41
C HIS A 126 9.19 -9.35 14.52
N ASP A 127 8.70 -10.14 15.47
CA ASP A 127 7.28 -10.17 15.81
C ASP A 127 6.97 -9.18 16.96
N GLN A 128 5.71 -8.95 17.18
CA GLN A 128 5.25 -8.14 18.31
C GLN A 128 4.15 -8.87 19.08
N ALA A 129 4.24 -8.82 20.42
CA ALA A 129 3.23 -9.32 21.34
C ALA A 129 2.61 -8.13 22.08
N GLN A 130 1.58 -7.50 21.48
CA GLN A 130 0.96 -6.26 21.96
C GLN A 130 1.98 -5.10 22.09
N GLY A 131 2.90 -5.03 21.15
CA GLY A 131 3.89 -3.96 21.09
C GLY A 131 3.34 -2.69 20.45
N THR A 132 4.00 -1.57 20.70
CA THR A 132 3.69 -0.25 20.11
C THR A 132 4.84 0.30 19.27
N SER A 133 5.88 -0.48 19.05
CA SER A 133 6.98 -0.15 18.17
C SER A 133 6.58 -0.28 16.69
N PHE A 134 7.41 0.22 15.79
CA PHE A 134 7.25 -0.07 14.38
C PHE A 134 7.36 -1.57 14.13
N GLN A 135 6.48 -2.09 13.29
CA GLN A 135 6.55 -3.46 12.81
C GLN A 135 7.60 -3.55 11.70
N ASP A 136 8.58 -4.40 11.89
CA ASP A 136 9.63 -4.64 10.91
C ASP A 136 9.05 -5.31 9.65
N LEU A 137 9.39 -4.78 8.50
CA LEU A 137 9.04 -5.32 7.18
C LEU A 137 10.22 -6.01 6.50
N ASN A 138 11.44 -5.66 6.88
CA ASN A 138 12.64 -6.36 6.45
C ASN A 138 13.38 -6.94 7.66
N GLN A 139 14.21 -7.94 7.43
CA GLN A 139 14.98 -8.59 8.49
C GLN A 139 16.48 -8.38 8.27
N ASN A 140 17.23 -8.40 9.38
CA ASN A 140 18.69 -8.29 9.44
C ASN A 140 19.27 -6.95 8.96
N GLY A 141 18.42 -5.92 8.88
CA GLY A 141 18.84 -4.62 8.37
C GLY A 141 18.97 -4.58 6.85
N GLN A 142 18.60 -3.45 6.31
CA GLN A 142 18.79 -3.11 4.91
C GLN A 142 20.20 -2.58 4.71
N GLY A 143 20.91 -3.09 3.73
CA GLY A 143 22.21 -2.53 3.35
C GLY A 143 22.06 -1.25 2.54
N ALA A 144 23.11 -0.41 2.57
CA ALA A 144 23.17 0.89 1.90
C ALA A 144 24.10 0.90 0.68
N ASP A 145 24.61 -0.24 0.22
CA ASP A 145 25.38 -0.31 -1.00
C ASP A 145 24.51 -0.02 -2.23
N ASN A 146 25.10 0.50 -3.28
CA ASN A 146 24.38 1.03 -4.45
C ASN A 146 23.44 0.04 -5.17
N ASP A 147 23.63 -1.24 -4.98
CA ASP A 147 22.84 -2.33 -5.58
C ASP A 147 21.83 -2.95 -4.60
N GLN A 148 21.77 -2.47 -3.37
CA GLN A 148 20.91 -2.99 -2.32
C GLN A 148 19.64 -2.16 -2.18
N CYS A 149 18.49 -2.81 -2.20
CA CYS A 149 17.20 -2.17 -1.95
C CYS A 149 16.19 -3.18 -1.37
N PHE A 150 15.15 -2.64 -0.74
CA PHE A 150 13.98 -3.38 -0.32
C PHE A 150 12.80 -3.12 -1.27
N CYS A 151 12.12 -4.18 -1.66
CA CYS A 151 10.84 -4.13 -2.34
C CYS A 151 9.86 -5.07 -1.63
N GLY A 152 8.59 -4.65 -1.55
CA GLY A 152 7.58 -5.46 -0.88
C GLY A 152 6.19 -4.87 -0.99
N ASP A 153 5.24 -5.64 -0.51
CA ASP A 153 3.83 -5.27 -0.43
C ASP A 153 3.33 -5.40 1.01
N LEU A 154 2.50 -4.45 1.44
CA LEU A 154 1.78 -4.49 2.71
C LEU A 154 0.30 -4.32 2.44
N PHE A 155 -0.49 -5.30 2.82
CA PHE A 155 -1.95 -5.24 2.77
C PHE A 155 -2.50 -4.88 4.14
N ILE A 156 -3.42 -3.92 4.19
CA ILE A 156 -4.20 -3.59 5.40
C ILE A 156 -5.68 -3.80 5.07
N PHE A 157 -6.34 -4.60 5.89
CA PHE A 157 -7.72 -5.03 5.69
C PHE A 157 -8.66 -4.21 6.54
N ASN A 158 -9.69 -3.63 5.91
CA ASN A 158 -10.79 -2.91 6.53
C ASN A 158 -10.35 -1.91 7.63
N PRO A 159 -9.43 -0.97 7.34
CA PRO A 159 -8.84 -0.09 8.35
C PRO A 159 -9.87 0.84 9.02
N SER A 160 -10.99 1.13 8.35
CA SER A 160 -12.04 2.02 8.86
C SER A 160 -13.02 1.34 9.84
N SER A 161 -12.97 0.01 10.02
CA SER A 161 -13.89 -0.66 10.92
C SER A 161 -13.75 -0.15 12.37
N SER A 162 -14.82 0.22 12.98
CA SER A 162 -14.88 0.56 14.42
C SER A 162 -15.20 -0.65 15.31
N THR A 163 -15.47 -1.82 14.71
CA THR A 163 -15.90 -3.02 15.43
C THR A 163 -14.79 -4.06 15.53
N PHE A 164 -14.05 -4.27 14.46
CA PHE A 164 -13.06 -5.35 14.36
C PHE A 164 -11.63 -4.82 14.44
N VAL A 165 -10.76 -5.66 14.98
CA VAL A 165 -9.30 -5.43 14.90
C VAL A 165 -8.86 -5.34 13.42
N LYS A 166 -7.77 -4.65 13.19
CA LYS A 166 -7.22 -4.49 11.83
C LYS A 166 -6.21 -5.60 11.57
N HIS A 167 -6.36 -6.25 10.44
CA HIS A 167 -5.40 -7.24 9.98
C HIS A 167 -4.48 -6.65 8.93
N PHE A 168 -3.26 -7.13 8.91
CA PHE A 168 -2.28 -6.81 7.87
C PHE A 168 -1.45 -8.05 7.48
N ILE A 169 -0.89 -8.02 6.31
CA ILE A 169 0.04 -9.03 5.81
C ILE A 169 0.99 -8.40 4.81
#